data_d0e723e36ab38eae17c9f3c23cd26b9a
#
_entry.id   d0e723e36ab38eae17c9f3c23cd26b9a
#
_cell.length_a   1.000
_cell.length_b   1.000
_cell.length_c   1.000
_cell.angle_alpha   90.00
_cell.angle_beta   90.00
_cell.angle_gamma   90.00
#
_symmetry.space_group_name_H-M   'P 1'
#
loop_
_entity.id
_entity.type
_entity.pdbx_description
1 polymer ?
#
loop_
_entity_poly.entity_id
_entity_poly.type
_entity_poly.pdbx_seq_one_letter_code
_entity_poly.pdbx_strand_id
1 'polypeptide(L)'
;MNKQTPWRAIMISVLFAASFVTPLLASHASSVTDRNSRVSVVFDDPEAVFQEARIVHNVTVEGQKGMRVHAKFQVKYGKGVACRMIAYFYYDDSDNTPLKASSEPDYRAYRTTKGQVSTGSNFTPAYDPAQYNDLQLFIPYEALNMESGATHDLKFYLSLYDKEGERSFGKSGWYRFKLTMP
;
A
#
# COMPACT_ATOMS: atom_id res chain seq x y z
N MET A 1 -49.42 9.80 -0.10
CA MET A 1 -49.84 9.60 -1.51
C MET A 1 -48.57 9.21 -2.24
N ASN A 2 -48.20 8.00 -2.27
CA ASN A 2 -48.56 6.83 -3.06
C ASN A 2 -48.32 7.00 -4.55
N LYS A 3 -47.28 6.32 -5.07
CA LYS A 3 -47.34 5.60 -6.35
C LYS A 3 -46.09 4.72 -6.51
N GLN A 4 -46.26 3.46 -6.22
CA GLN A 4 -45.41 2.36 -6.70
C GLN A 4 -45.77 2.03 -8.14
N THR A 5 -44.78 1.71 -8.97
CA THR A 5 -44.99 1.13 -10.28
C THR A 5 -44.21 -0.19 -10.40
N PRO A 6 -44.84 -1.32 -10.67
CA PRO A 6 -44.15 -2.61 -10.82
C PRO A 6 -43.69 -2.84 -12.26
N TRP A 7 -42.48 -3.31 -12.46
CA TRP A 7 -41.99 -3.77 -13.75
C TRP A 7 -42.19 -5.27 -13.87
N ARG A 8 -42.94 -5.59 -14.91
CA ARG A 8 -43.32 -6.94 -15.34
C ARG A 8 -42.14 -7.67 -16.01
N ALA A 9 -41.97 -8.91 -15.59
CA ALA A 9 -41.17 -9.90 -16.27
C ALA A 9 -41.76 -10.25 -17.65
N ILE A 10 -40.91 -10.32 -18.66
CA ILE A 10 -41.25 -10.95 -19.95
C ILE A 10 -40.31 -12.14 -20.15
N MET A 11 -40.87 -13.33 -19.99
CA MET A 11 -40.28 -14.60 -20.48
C MET A 11 -40.53 -14.69 -21.98
N ILE A 12 -39.46 -14.95 -22.73
CA ILE A 12 -39.60 -15.43 -24.12
C ILE A 12 -38.84 -16.74 -24.20
N SER A 13 -39.62 -17.85 -24.20
CA SER A 13 -39.17 -19.17 -24.59
C SER A 13 -39.17 -19.26 -26.11
N VAL A 14 -38.06 -19.64 -26.70
CA VAL A 14 -38.01 -20.10 -28.07
C VAL A 14 -37.41 -21.51 -28.10
N LEU A 15 -38.27 -22.50 -28.25
CA LEU A 15 -37.93 -23.85 -28.63
C LEU A 15 -37.64 -23.87 -30.14
N PHE A 16 -36.50 -24.43 -30.56
CA PHE A 16 -36.32 -24.95 -31.91
C PHE A 16 -35.71 -26.35 -31.81
N ALA A 17 -36.52 -27.31 -32.20
CA ALA A 17 -36.14 -28.70 -32.46
C ALA A 17 -36.02 -28.91 -33.98
N ALA A 18 -35.17 -29.79 -34.35
CA ALA A 18 -35.05 -30.58 -35.59
C ALA A 18 -33.65 -30.42 -36.22
N SER A 19 -32.96 -31.35 -36.76
CA SER A 19 -33.12 -32.75 -37.08
C SER A 19 -31.80 -33.28 -37.64
N PHE A 20 -31.52 -34.52 -37.42
CA PHE A 20 -30.45 -35.34 -37.93
C PHE A 20 -30.03 -35.11 -39.39
N VAL A 21 -28.73 -35.12 -39.65
CA VAL A 21 -28.09 -35.91 -40.73
C VAL A 21 -26.61 -36.15 -40.38
N THR A 22 -26.19 -37.38 -40.19
CA THR A 22 -24.80 -37.83 -40.23
C THR A 22 -24.36 -38.09 -41.66
N PRO A 23 -23.14 -37.78 -42.03
CA PRO A 23 -22.32 -38.73 -42.76
C PRO A 23 -20.99 -39.02 -42.08
N LEU A 24 -20.71 -40.29 -41.98
CA LEU A 24 -19.46 -40.91 -41.62
C LEU A 24 -18.44 -40.67 -42.74
N LEU A 25 -17.40 -39.93 -42.48
CA LEU A 25 -16.19 -39.91 -43.30
C LEU A 25 -14.96 -39.94 -42.40
N ALA A 26 -14.33 -41.09 -42.37
CA ALA A 26 -13.02 -41.27 -41.80
C ALA A 26 -11.99 -40.38 -42.54
N SER A 27 -11.32 -39.51 -41.84
CA SER A 27 -10.14 -38.82 -42.33
C SER A 27 -9.11 -38.67 -41.21
N HIS A 28 -7.96 -39.22 -41.48
CA HIS A 28 -6.70 -39.26 -40.79
C HIS A 28 -6.46 -38.02 -39.88
N ALA A 29 -6.46 -38.27 -38.60
CA ALA A 29 -5.98 -37.29 -37.61
C ALA A 29 -4.46 -37.24 -37.70
N SER A 30 -3.94 -36.22 -38.38
CA SER A 30 -2.59 -35.72 -38.10
C SER A 30 -2.62 -35.00 -36.77
N SER A 31 -2.10 -35.62 -35.75
CA SER A 31 -1.89 -35.02 -34.45
C SER A 31 -0.78 -33.95 -34.56
N VAL A 32 -1.15 -32.73 -34.93
CA VAL A 32 -0.31 -31.57 -34.65
C VAL A 32 -0.38 -31.34 -33.16
N THR A 33 0.61 -31.85 -32.45
CA THR A 33 0.83 -31.50 -31.05
C THR A 33 1.25 -30.06 -31.02
N ASP A 34 0.30 -29.17 -30.91
CA ASP A 34 0.55 -27.74 -30.62
C ASP A 34 1.07 -27.64 -29.18
N ARG A 35 2.40 -27.79 -29.08
CA ARG A 35 3.12 -27.47 -27.84
C ARG A 35 3.18 -25.96 -27.66
N ASN A 36 2.04 -25.34 -27.49
CA ASN A 36 1.97 -23.98 -26.99
C ASN A 36 2.24 -24.02 -25.48
N SER A 37 3.48 -24.33 -25.11
CA SER A 37 3.97 -24.13 -23.75
C SER A 37 3.89 -22.63 -23.48
N ARG A 38 2.75 -22.18 -22.96
CA ARG A 38 2.68 -20.88 -22.33
C ARG A 38 3.67 -20.92 -21.16
N VAL A 39 4.83 -20.39 -21.36
CA VAL A 39 5.74 -20.05 -20.25
C VAL A 39 5.00 -19.03 -19.43
N SER A 40 4.34 -19.46 -18.36
CA SER A 40 3.83 -18.56 -17.34
C SER A 40 5.06 -17.94 -16.68
N VAL A 41 5.39 -16.72 -17.05
CA VAL A 41 6.38 -15.95 -16.31
C VAL A 41 5.71 -15.63 -14.97
N VAL A 42 6.04 -16.39 -13.94
CA VAL A 42 5.66 -16.06 -12.56
C VAL A 42 6.55 -14.89 -12.18
N PHE A 43 5.98 -13.70 -12.13
CA PHE A 43 6.63 -12.57 -11.51
C PHE A 43 6.49 -12.76 -10.01
N ASP A 44 7.61 -12.88 -9.31
CA ASP A 44 7.59 -12.87 -7.85
C ASP A 44 7.07 -11.53 -7.35
N ASP A 45 6.23 -11.56 -6.33
CA ASP A 45 5.72 -10.37 -5.69
C ASP A 45 6.86 -9.60 -5.01
N PRO A 46 6.83 -8.26 -5.00
CA PRO A 46 7.83 -7.48 -4.28
C PRO A 46 7.92 -7.88 -2.82
N GLU A 47 9.15 -8.00 -2.32
CA GLU A 47 9.47 -8.31 -0.92
C GLU A 47 10.32 -7.19 -0.31
N ALA A 48 10.05 -6.87 0.96
CA ALA A 48 10.80 -5.88 1.71
C ALA A 48 11.60 -6.51 2.85
N VAL A 49 12.87 -6.12 2.96
CA VAL A 49 13.73 -6.44 4.09
C VAL A 49 14.13 -5.15 4.79
N PHE A 50 13.51 -4.87 5.95
CA PHE A 50 13.84 -3.71 6.77
C PHE A 50 15.11 -3.99 7.57
N GLN A 51 16.02 -3.00 7.63
CA GLN A 51 17.30 -3.11 8.32
C GLN A 51 17.34 -2.17 9.53
N GLU A 52 17.04 -0.88 9.32
CA GLU A 52 17.14 0.15 10.35
C GLU A 52 16.15 1.28 10.07
N ALA A 53 15.64 1.90 11.14
CA ALA A 53 15.04 3.22 11.04
C ALA A 53 15.37 4.05 12.29
N ARG A 54 15.61 5.35 12.09
CA ARG A 54 15.91 6.30 13.15
C ARG A 54 15.17 7.62 12.92
N ILE A 55 14.97 8.38 13.99
CA ILE A 55 14.38 9.72 13.94
C ILE A 55 15.47 10.78 14.15
N VAL A 56 15.40 11.84 13.34
CA VAL A 56 16.16 13.08 13.54
C VAL A 56 15.15 14.18 13.86
N HIS A 57 15.31 14.77 15.04
CA HIS A 57 14.44 15.83 15.54
C HIS A 57 14.89 17.21 15.06
N ASN A 58 13.99 18.19 15.16
CA ASN A 58 14.26 19.60 14.91
C ASN A 58 14.77 19.92 13.50
N VAL A 59 14.27 19.17 12.51
CA VAL A 59 14.53 19.42 11.10
C VAL A 59 13.54 20.45 10.58
N THR A 60 14.02 21.41 9.77
CA THR A 60 13.14 22.36 9.08
C THR A 60 13.06 22.01 7.58
N VAL A 61 11.86 21.84 7.06
CA VAL A 61 11.57 21.59 5.65
C VAL A 61 10.49 22.58 5.21
N GLU A 62 10.76 23.35 4.16
CA GLU A 62 9.83 24.36 3.63
C GLU A 62 9.25 25.29 4.70
N GLY A 63 10.08 25.69 5.67
CA GLY A 63 9.69 26.56 6.79
C GLY A 63 8.95 25.86 7.95
N GLN A 64 8.58 24.61 7.80
CA GLN A 64 7.93 23.83 8.87
C GLN A 64 8.97 23.08 9.70
N LYS A 65 8.91 23.25 11.03
CA LYS A 65 9.75 22.52 11.97
C LYS A 65 9.12 21.17 12.31
N GLY A 66 9.94 20.12 12.29
CA GLY A 66 9.43 18.78 12.51
C GLY A 66 10.51 17.75 12.79
N MET A 67 10.21 16.51 12.52
CA MET A 67 11.14 15.39 12.59
C MET A 67 11.21 14.63 11.26
N ARG A 68 12.32 13.92 11.07
CA ARG A 68 12.57 13.12 9.89
C ARG A 68 12.84 11.68 10.28
N VAL A 69 12.10 10.75 9.66
CA VAL A 69 12.40 9.33 9.73
C VAL A 69 13.40 9.00 8.62
N HIS A 70 14.50 8.36 8.97
CA HIS A 70 15.51 7.84 8.07
C HIS A 70 15.39 6.33 8.05
N ALA A 71 15.15 5.74 6.89
CA ALA A 71 14.92 4.31 6.75
C ALA A 71 15.98 3.64 5.87
N LYS A 72 16.52 2.52 6.35
CA LYS A 72 17.40 1.63 5.61
C LYS A 72 16.71 0.30 5.37
N PHE A 73 16.59 -0.10 4.10
CA PHE A 73 15.86 -1.30 3.70
C PHE A 73 16.27 -1.77 2.30
N GLN A 74 15.87 -2.97 1.95
CA GLN A 74 16.04 -3.55 0.62
C GLN A 74 14.69 -3.97 0.05
N VAL A 75 14.53 -3.83 -1.27
CA VAL A 75 13.39 -4.38 -2.02
C VAL A 75 13.91 -5.40 -3.02
N LYS A 76 13.31 -6.59 -3.03
CA LYS A 76 13.51 -7.65 -4.03
C LYS A 76 12.27 -7.77 -4.89
N TYR A 77 12.45 -8.20 -6.14
CA TYR A 77 11.37 -8.42 -7.11
C TYR A 77 10.49 -7.18 -7.38
N GLY A 78 11.01 -5.99 -7.06
CA GLY A 78 10.27 -4.73 -7.17
C GLY A 78 10.77 -3.78 -8.23
N LYS A 79 11.69 -4.20 -9.11
CA LYS A 79 12.26 -3.32 -10.15
C LYS A 79 11.16 -2.71 -11.02
N GLY A 80 11.14 -1.37 -11.11
CA GLY A 80 10.17 -0.62 -11.92
C GLY A 80 8.80 -0.43 -11.27
N VAL A 81 8.51 -1.08 -10.14
CA VAL A 81 7.24 -0.94 -9.43
C VAL A 81 7.16 0.42 -8.73
N ALA A 82 6.07 1.17 -8.95
CA ALA A 82 5.83 2.43 -8.27
C ALA A 82 5.45 2.18 -6.81
N CYS A 83 6.37 2.41 -5.88
CA CYS A 83 6.22 2.12 -4.47
C CYS A 83 6.00 3.37 -3.61
N ARG A 84 5.46 3.16 -2.41
CA ARG A 84 5.38 4.16 -1.35
C ARG A 84 5.74 3.54 0.00
N MET A 85 6.65 4.18 0.74
CA MET A 85 6.86 3.90 2.14
C MET A 85 5.99 4.82 2.99
N ILE A 86 5.33 4.26 4.02
CA ILE A 86 4.51 5.00 4.98
C ILE A 86 4.96 4.64 6.39
N ALA A 87 5.19 5.66 7.23
CA ALA A 87 5.36 5.53 8.66
C ALA A 87 4.03 5.81 9.37
N TYR A 88 3.62 4.92 10.29
CA TYR A 88 2.42 5.04 11.11
C TYR A 88 2.83 5.20 12.57
N PHE A 89 2.32 6.24 13.24
CA PHE A 89 2.75 6.62 14.59
C PHE A 89 1.73 6.23 15.65
N TYR A 90 2.25 5.85 16.82
CA TYR A 90 1.50 5.34 17.96
C TYR A 90 2.10 5.84 19.26
N TYR A 91 1.33 5.87 20.33
CA TYR A 91 1.87 5.91 21.68
C TYR A 91 2.57 4.58 21.98
N ASP A 92 3.66 4.63 22.76
CA ASP A 92 4.37 3.39 23.18
C ASP A 92 3.69 2.81 24.43
N ASP A 93 2.44 2.42 24.28
CA ASP A 93 1.60 1.75 25.26
C ASP A 93 1.34 0.29 24.88
N SER A 94 0.71 -0.47 25.80
CA SER A 94 0.32 -1.89 25.60
C SER A 94 -0.74 -2.06 24.52
N ASP A 95 -1.61 -1.07 24.34
CA ASP A 95 -2.80 -1.15 23.47
C ASP A 95 -2.50 -0.75 22.04
N ASN A 96 -1.29 -0.28 21.77
CA ASN A 96 -0.89 0.28 20.48
C ASN A 96 -1.86 1.38 20.03
N THR A 97 -2.10 2.35 20.92
CA THR A 97 -3.00 3.47 20.66
C THR A 97 -2.48 4.33 19.50
N PRO A 98 -3.24 4.46 18.40
CA PRO A 98 -2.80 5.29 17.27
C PRO A 98 -2.71 6.76 17.66
N LEU A 99 -1.63 7.42 17.26
CA LEU A 99 -1.50 8.86 17.46
C LEU A 99 -2.48 9.60 16.54
N LYS A 100 -3.34 10.46 17.12
CA LYS A 100 -4.32 11.23 16.35
C LYS A 100 -3.66 12.48 15.76
N ALA A 101 -3.84 12.65 14.46
CA ALA A 101 -3.30 13.80 13.73
C ALA A 101 -4.16 15.06 13.93
N SER A 102 -3.54 16.21 13.68
CA SER A 102 -4.25 17.48 13.56
C SER A 102 -5.37 17.39 12.51
N SER A 103 -6.51 18.01 12.82
CA SER A 103 -7.66 18.12 11.89
C SER A 103 -7.48 19.24 10.88
N GLU A 104 -6.51 20.15 11.07
CA GLU A 104 -6.25 21.28 10.21
C GLU A 104 -6.00 20.86 8.75
N PRO A 105 -6.54 21.61 7.77
CA PRO A 105 -6.42 21.28 6.34
C PRO A 105 -4.98 21.14 5.87
N ASP A 106 -4.08 21.98 6.37
CA ASP A 106 -2.66 22.05 5.98
C ASP A 106 -1.89 20.77 6.31
N TYR A 107 -2.37 20.00 7.30
CA TYR A 107 -1.74 18.74 7.72
C TYR A 107 -2.46 17.49 7.17
N ARG A 108 -3.36 17.66 6.20
CA ARG A 108 -4.10 16.54 5.61
C ARG A 108 -3.20 15.45 5.03
N ALA A 109 -2.03 15.83 4.51
CA ALA A 109 -1.06 14.89 3.93
C ALA A 109 -0.39 13.99 4.98
N TYR A 110 -0.46 14.38 6.27
CA TYR A 110 0.18 13.69 7.39
C TYR A 110 -0.79 12.83 8.21
N ARG A 111 -1.94 12.49 7.65
CA ARG A 111 -2.92 11.62 8.31
C ARG A 111 -3.53 10.60 7.37
N THR A 112 -3.91 9.47 7.93
CA THR A 112 -4.73 8.47 7.25
C THR A 112 -6.18 8.93 7.12
N THR A 113 -6.99 8.23 6.33
CA THR A 113 -8.45 8.46 6.25
C THR A 113 -9.17 8.27 7.59
N LYS A 114 -8.55 7.52 8.53
CA LYS A 114 -9.06 7.31 9.90
C LYS A 114 -8.53 8.35 10.91
N GLY A 115 -7.79 9.37 10.45
CA GLY A 115 -7.26 10.43 11.31
C GLY A 115 -6.01 10.05 12.12
N GLN A 116 -5.36 8.93 11.81
CA GLN A 116 -4.09 8.56 12.45
C GLN A 116 -2.92 9.33 11.83
N VAL A 117 -1.95 9.75 12.64
CA VAL A 117 -0.68 10.34 12.19
C VAL A 117 0.07 9.36 11.30
N SER A 118 0.41 9.82 10.10
CA SER A 118 1.23 9.08 9.15
C SER A 118 1.98 10.02 8.22
N THR A 119 3.13 9.62 7.73
CA THR A 119 3.85 10.32 6.67
C THR A 119 4.42 9.32 5.69
N GLY A 120 4.66 9.72 4.44
CA GLY A 120 5.16 8.78 3.45
C GLY A 120 5.97 9.44 2.35
N SER A 121 6.80 8.62 1.70
CA SER A 121 7.64 8.99 0.55
C SER A 121 7.48 7.99 -0.57
N ASN A 122 7.39 8.48 -1.80
CA ASN A 122 7.32 7.64 -3.00
C ASN A 122 8.72 7.30 -3.48
N PHE A 123 8.88 6.12 -4.08
CA PHE A 123 10.12 5.68 -4.71
C PHE A 123 9.83 4.60 -5.76
N THR A 124 10.79 4.36 -6.66
CA THR A 124 10.71 3.30 -7.65
C THR A 124 12.06 2.57 -7.67
N PRO A 125 12.11 1.26 -7.36
CA PRO A 125 13.34 0.50 -7.42
C PRO A 125 13.89 0.43 -8.86
N ALA A 126 15.14 0.89 -9.05
CA ALA A 126 15.80 0.84 -10.35
C ALA A 126 16.49 -0.51 -10.61
N TYR A 127 16.77 -1.27 -9.57
CA TYR A 127 17.48 -2.54 -9.60
C TYR A 127 16.71 -3.63 -8.86
N ASP A 128 17.12 -4.88 -9.02
CA ASP A 128 16.63 -6.04 -8.28
C ASP A 128 17.81 -6.93 -7.85
N PRO A 129 18.12 -7.00 -6.55
CA PRO A 129 17.51 -6.24 -5.46
C PRO A 129 17.94 -4.76 -5.44
N ALA A 130 17.07 -3.88 -4.95
CA ALA A 130 17.36 -2.46 -4.74
C ALA A 130 17.62 -2.16 -3.27
N GLN A 131 18.78 -1.57 -2.96
CA GLN A 131 19.18 -1.18 -1.61
C GLN A 131 18.94 0.32 -1.40
N TYR A 132 18.20 0.67 -0.35
CA TYR A 132 17.98 2.03 0.10
C TYR A 132 18.69 2.24 1.44
N ASN A 133 19.67 3.14 1.46
CA ASN A 133 20.47 3.40 2.67
C ASN A 133 19.92 4.53 3.53
N ASP A 134 19.09 5.41 2.94
CA ASP A 134 18.56 6.59 3.63
C ASP A 134 17.32 7.15 2.90
N LEU A 135 16.22 6.41 2.88
CA LEU A 135 14.95 6.98 2.44
C LEU A 135 14.37 7.83 3.56
N GLN A 136 14.04 9.08 3.25
CA GLN A 136 13.64 10.06 4.24
C GLN A 136 12.15 10.39 4.15
N LEU A 137 11.47 10.41 5.31
CA LEU A 137 10.08 10.82 5.46
C LEU A 137 10.03 11.97 6.48
N PHE A 138 9.48 13.11 6.09
CA PHE A 138 9.33 14.27 6.98
C PHE A 138 7.92 14.32 7.56
N ILE A 139 7.80 14.79 8.82
CA ILE A 139 6.53 15.12 9.44
C ILE A 139 6.70 16.37 10.31
N PRO A 140 5.90 17.44 10.09
CA PRO A 140 5.93 18.62 10.94
C PRO A 140 5.34 18.33 12.33
N TYR A 141 5.84 19.01 13.35
CA TYR A 141 5.36 18.81 14.73
C TYR A 141 3.89 19.18 14.89
N GLU A 142 3.43 20.20 14.21
CA GLU A 142 2.04 20.64 14.27
C GLU A 142 1.06 19.57 13.75
N ALA A 143 1.51 18.66 12.86
CA ALA A 143 0.68 17.55 12.39
C ALA A 143 0.42 16.49 13.47
N LEU A 144 1.26 16.44 14.52
CA LEU A 144 1.16 15.44 15.58
C LEU A 144 0.02 15.71 16.54
N ASN A 145 -0.50 16.95 16.61
CA ASN A 145 -1.60 17.34 17.49
C ASN A 145 -1.33 16.99 18.97
N MET A 146 -0.14 17.33 19.45
CA MET A 146 0.34 17.05 20.79
C MET A 146 0.59 18.35 21.57
N GLU A 147 0.51 18.28 22.89
CA GLU A 147 0.71 19.43 23.76
C GLU A 147 2.17 19.89 23.77
N SER A 148 2.38 21.22 23.59
CA SER A 148 3.71 21.85 23.64
C SER A 148 4.35 21.67 25.02
N GLY A 149 5.66 21.45 25.04
CA GLY A 149 6.45 21.24 26.28
C GLY A 149 6.30 19.84 26.89
N ALA A 150 5.33 19.03 26.47
CA ALA A 150 5.15 17.68 26.97
C ALA A 150 6.14 16.69 26.32
N THR A 151 6.56 15.70 27.10
CA THR A 151 7.40 14.58 26.60
C THR A 151 6.57 13.31 26.51
N HIS A 152 6.66 12.64 25.36
CA HIS A 152 5.89 11.44 25.05
C HIS A 152 6.80 10.29 24.64
N ASP A 153 6.48 9.10 25.12
CA ASP A 153 7.03 7.84 24.60
C ASP A 153 6.20 7.38 23.40
N LEU A 154 6.85 7.29 22.26
CA LEU A 154 6.21 7.02 20.98
C LEU A 154 6.87 5.84 20.28
N LYS A 155 6.13 5.23 19.36
CA LYS A 155 6.63 4.21 18.45
C LYS A 155 6.03 4.37 17.07
N PHE A 156 6.69 3.84 16.07
CA PHE A 156 6.19 3.75 14.72
C PHE A 156 6.59 2.44 14.07
N TYR A 157 5.89 2.07 13.02
CA TYR A 157 6.37 1.06 12.07
C TYR A 157 6.31 1.63 10.64
N LEU A 158 7.08 1.01 9.76
CA LEU A 158 7.11 1.30 8.33
C LEU A 158 6.32 0.26 7.56
N SER A 159 5.58 0.69 6.55
CA SER A 159 4.93 -0.20 5.60
C SER A 159 5.25 0.21 4.17
N LEU A 160 5.47 -0.77 3.31
CA LEU A 160 5.71 -0.58 1.89
C LEU A 160 4.49 -0.99 1.08
N TYR A 161 4.12 -0.12 0.15
CA TYR A 161 2.98 -0.30 -0.74
C TYR A 161 3.43 -0.31 -2.19
N ASP A 162 2.88 -1.23 -2.95
CA ASP A 162 2.76 -1.17 -4.40
C ASP A 162 1.56 -0.28 -4.73
N LYS A 163 1.81 0.85 -5.40
CA LYS A 163 0.78 1.85 -5.70
C LYS A 163 -0.16 1.41 -6.82
N GLU A 164 0.31 0.58 -7.75
CA GLU A 164 -0.48 0.07 -8.87
C GLU A 164 -1.29 -1.17 -8.45
N GLY A 165 -0.67 -2.05 -7.66
CA GLY A 165 -1.33 -3.22 -7.10
C GLY A 165 -2.20 -2.93 -5.87
N GLU A 166 -2.21 -1.67 -5.36
CA GLU A 166 -2.97 -1.23 -4.18
C GLU A 166 -2.79 -2.13 -2.95
N ARG A 167 -1.60 -2.72 -2.79
CA ARG A 167 -1.32 -3.70 -1.74
C ARG A 167 -0.04 -3.39 -0.96
N SER A 168 -0.03 -3.81 0.30
CA SER A 168 1.19 -3.80 1.13
C SER A 168 2.02 -5.05 0.84
N PHE A 169 3.32 -4.88 0.63
CA PHE A 169 4.28 -5.98 0.43
C PHE A 169 5.38 -6.03 1.50
N GLY A 170 5.29 -5.19 2.54
CA GLY A 170 6.22 -5.24 3.65
C GLY A 170 5.78 -4.39 4.84
N LYS A 171 6.06 -4.90 6.04
CA LYS A 171 5.85 -4.21 7.31
C LYS A 171 7.05 -4.46 8.22
N SER A 172 7.61 -3.40 8.81
CA SER A 172 8.70 -3.49 9.76
C SER A 172 8.23 -3.92 11.16
N GLY A 173 9.17 -4.20 12.05
CA GLY A 173 8.95 -4.17 13.49
C GLY A 173 8.72 -2.75 14.00
N TRP A 174 8.57 -2.62 15.32
CA TRP A 174 8.40 -1.35 16.00
C TRP A 174 9.72 -0.65 16.25
N TYR A 175 9.77 0.66 15.96
CA TYR A 175 10.85 1.58 16.33
C TYR A 175 10.33 2.53 17.40
N ARG A 176 11.02 2.60 18.55
CA ARG A 176 10.64 3.43 19.70
C ARG A 176 11.48 4.68 19.76
N PHE A 177 10.88 5.78 20.21
CA PHE A 177 11.58 7.06 20.40
C PHE A 177 10.86 7.92 21.43
N LYS A 178 11.59 8.91 21.97
CA LYS A 178 11.01 9.96 22.83
C LYS A 178 10.90 11.26 22.05
N LEU A 179 9.81 11.96 22.23
CA LEU A 179 9.60 13.29 21.66
C LEU A 179 9.20 14.26 22.76
N THR A 180 9.98 15.32 22.93
CA THR A 180 9.56 16.52 23.66
C THR A 180 9.08 17.52 22.63
N MET A 181 7.79 17.88 22.69
CA MET A 181 7.21 18.88 21.78
C MET A 181 7.83 20.26 22.05
N PRO A 182 8.25 20.97 21.00
CA PRO A 182 8.81 22.31 21.12
C PRO A 182 7.81 23.34 21.63
#